data_00e1567b589525ee9dc713ed6e0c4e94
#
_entry.id   00e1567b589525ee9dc713ed6e0c4e94
#
_cell.length_a   1.000
_cell.length_b   1.000
_cell.length_c   1.000
_cell.angle_alpha   90.00
_cell.angle_beta   90.00
_cell.angle_gamma   90.00
#
_symmetry.space_group_name_H-M   'P 1'
#
loop_
_entity.id
_entity.type
_entity.pdbx_description
1 polymer ?
#
loop_
_entity_poly.entity_id
_entity_poly.type
_entity_poly.pdbx_seq_one_letter_code
_entity_poly.pdbx_strand_id
1 'polypeptide(L)'
;MSVIDEREDLIRRVTEAQRGLGRAFAHLRSPLFTSNLTMRQLKVVLLLSLKGSVSGQDLAHDLGVGLGTVTGIVDRLVSHGLVSRHEDPNDRRVRRVELTPAGTRLIEEINDAGLQHFRRIMEHLDLDTLRALDHVTRRLREVAEELHSPDASHT
;
A
#
# COMPACT_ATOMS: atom_id res chain seq x y z
N MET A 1 -7.93 -38.02 -0.79
CA MET A 1 -7.78 -36.57 -1.04
C MET A 1 -6.40 -36.38 -1.63
N SER A 2 -6.29 -35.85 -2.83
CA SER A 2 -5.00 -35.63 -3.50
C SER A 2 -4.24 -34.49 -2.78
N VAL A 3 -2.90 -34.53 -2.80
CA VAL A 3 -2.04 -33.44 -2.28
C VAL A 3 -2.38 -32.09 -2.94
N ILE A 4 -2.86 -32.11 -4.17
CA ILE A 4 -3.30 -30.92 -4.93
C ILE A 4 -4.60 -30.39 -4.30
N ASP A 5 -5.55 -31.23 -3.95
CA ASP A 5 -6.83 -30.85 -3.34
C ASP A 5 -6.62 -30.24 -1.95
N GLU A 6 -5.67 -30.79 -1.17
CA GLU A 6 -5.31 -30.29 0.16
C GLU A 6 -4.67 -28.89 0.08
N ARG A 7 -3.77 -28.69 -0.89
CA ARG A 7 -3.10 -27.39 -1.09
C ARG A 7 -4.10 -26.31 -1.47
N GLU A 8 -5.02 -26.59 -2.37
CA GLU A 8 -6.05 -25.63 -2.78
C GLU A 8 -6.99 -25.26 -1.62
N ASP A 9 -7.39 -26.26 -0.82
CA ASP A 9 -8.22 -26.04 0.36
C ASP A 9 -7.50 -25.14 1.39
N LEU A 10 -6.21 -25.39 1.64
CA LEU A 10 -5.40 -24.55 2.52
C LEU A 10 -5.26 -23.12 2.01
N ILE A 11 -5.00 -22.93 0.72
CA ILE A 11 -4.91 -21.58 0.12
C ILE A 11 -6.23 -20.83 0.31
N ARG A 12 -7.36 -21.48 0.04
CA ARG A 12 -8.68 -20.90 0.23
C ARG A 12 -8.91 -20.47 1.68
N ARG A 13 -8.66 -21.37 2.64
CA ARG A 13 -8.82 -21.11 4.09
C ARG A 13 -7.95 -19.96 4.57
N VAL A 14 -6.68 -19.92 4.16
CA VAL A 14 -5.74 -18.82 4.51
C VAL A 14 -6.24 -17.51 3.92
N THR A 15 -6.68 -17.51 2.66
CA THR A 15 -7.22 -16.31 2.00
C THR A 15 -8.49 -15.79 2.68
N GLU A 16 -9.38 -16.69 3.10
CA GLU A 16 -10.59 -16.33 3.84
C GLU A 16 -10.26 -15.76 5.24
N ALA A 17 -9.32 -16.38 5.95
CA ALA A 17 -8.85 -15.90 7.24
C ALA A 17 -8.20 -14.51 7.12
N GLN A 18 -7.39 -14.28 6.10
CA GLN A 18 -6.78 -12.99 5.82
C GLN A 18 -7.84 -11.90 5.53
N ARG A 19 -8.88 -12.23 4.74
CA ARG A 19 -10.02 -11.31 4.52
C ARG A 19 -10.77 -11.00 5.81
N GLY A 20 -10.95 -12.00 6.68
CA GLY A 20 -11.56 -11.83 8.00
C GLY A 20 -10.76 -10.88 8.88
N LEU A 21 -9.44 -11.06 8.92
CA LEU A 21 -8.53 -10.19 9.65
C LEU A 21 -8.58 -8.75 9.11
N GLY A 22 -8.56 -8.57 7.78
CA GLY A 22 -8.70 -7.26 7.14
C GLY A 22 -10.01 -6.55 7.54
N ARG A 23 -11.15 -7.27 7.64
CA ARG A 23 -12.41 -6.69 8.14
C ARG A 23 -12.33 -6.29 9.60
N ALA A 24 -11.71 -7.10 10.46
CA ALA A 24 -11.49 -6.74 11.86
C ALA A 24 -10.66 -5.46 12.01
N PHE A 25 -9.63 -5.29 11.18
CA PHE A 25 -8.83 -4.06 11.13
C PHE A 25 -9.59 -2.85 10.58
N ALA A 26 -10.53 -3.04 9.66
CA ALA A 26 -11.29 -1.94 9.06
C ALA A 26 -12.18 -1.19 10.06
N HIS A 27 -12.59 -1.84 11.17
CA HIS A 27 -13.36 -1.19 12.25
C HIS A 27 -12.51 -0.36 13.22
N LEU A 28 -11.20 -0.41 13.09
CA LEU A 28 -10.29 0.32 13.95
C LEU A 28 -10.11 1.74 13.40
N ARG A 29 -10.15 2.74 14.29
CA ARG A 29 -9.90 4.13 13.90
C ARG A 29 -8.51 4.25 13.31
N SER A 30 -8.43 4.10 12.00
CA SER A 30 -7.19 4.35 11.24
C SER A 30 -7.16 5.84 10.85
N PRO A 31 -6.00 6.50 10.86
CA PRO A 31 -5.82 7.83 10.27
C PRO A 31 -6.30 7.90 8.81
N LEU A 32 -6.38 6.76 8.11
CA LEU A 32 -7.04 6.63 6.81
C LEU A 32 -8.46 7.16 6.79
N PHE A 33 -9.25 6.89 7.85
CA PHE A 33 -10.66 7.29 7.95
C PHE A 33 -10.84 8.65 8.62
N THR A 34 -9.81 9.15 9.30
CA THR A 34 -9.80 10.49 9.93
C THR A 34 -9.14 11.54 9.05
N SER A 35 -8.38 11.13 8.03
CA SER A 35 -7.88 12.04 7.01
C SER A 35 -9.09 12.52 6.17
N ASN A 36 -9.21 13.82 5.97
CA ASN A 36 -10.22 14.41 5.09
C ASN A 36 -9.97 14.12 3.60
N LEU A 37 -9.28 13.01 3.30
CA LEU A 37 -8.95 12.59 1.94
C LEU A 37 -10.01 11.66 1.38
N THR A 38 -10.38 11.89 0.13
CA THR A 38 -11.15 10.92 -0.63
C THR A 38 -10.30 9.68 -0.93
N MET A 39 -10.92 8.54 -1.20
CA MET A 39 -10.21 7.31 -1.56
C MET A 39 -9.29 7.49 -2.79
N ARG A 40 -9.68 8.35 -3.75
CA ARG A 40 -8.85 8.66 -4.92
C ARG A 40 -7.61 9.47 -4.55
N GLN A 41 -7.75 10.45 -3.66
CA GLN A 41 -6.62 11.23 -3.14
C GLN A 41 -5.66 10.35 -2.35
N LEU A 42 -6.18 9.48 -1.51
CA LEU A 42 -5.38 8.53 -0.75
C LEU A 42 -4.58 7.60 -1.66
N LYS A 43 -5.19 7.06 -2.74
CA LYS A 43 -4.46 6.24 -3.72
C LYS A 43 -3.29 6.99 -4.35
N VAL A 44 -3.45 8.28 -4.68
CA VAL A 44 -2.35 9.09 -5.21
C VAL A 44 -1.23 9.24 -4.19
N VAL A 45 -1.56 9.56 -2.93
CA VAL A 45 -0.55 9.72 -1.85
C VAL A 45 0.20 8.40 -1.61
N LEU A 46 -0.50 7.25 -1.61
CA LEU A 46 0.12 5.93 -1.49
C LEU A 46 1.02 5.59 -2.69
N LEU A 47 0.60 5.88 -3.93
CA LEU A 47 1.44 5.67 -5.11
C LEU A 47 2.72 6.50 -5.05
N LEU A 48 2.62 7.76 -4.62
CA LEU A 48 3.77 8.65 -4.45
C LEU A 48 4.71 8.17 -3.34
N SER A 49 4.19 7.58 -2.27
CA SER A 49 5.05 7.03 -1.20
C SER A 49 5.86 5.81 -1.67
N LEU A 50 5.32 5.03 -2.61
CA LEU A 50 5.99 3.86 -3.16
C LEU A 50 6.97 4.20 -4.30
N LYS A 51 6.59 5.14 -5.17
CA LYS A 51 7.32 5.45 -6.41
C LYS A 51 8.19 6.71 -6.31
N GLY A 52 8.01 7.51 -5.26
CA GLY A 52 8.66 8.82 -5.13
C GLY A 52 8.03 9.87 -6.04
N SER A 53 8.83 10.49 -6.90
CA SER A 53 8.37 11.51 -7.86
C SER A 53 7.83 10.87 -9.13
N VAL A 54 6.59 11.19 -9.51
CA VAL A 54 5.86 10.56 -10.63
C VAL A 54 5.23 11.64 -11.54
N SER A 55 5.20 11.40 -12.85
CA SER A 55 4.51 12.31 -13.78
C SER A 55 2.98 12.18 -13.66
N GLY A 56 2.26 13.23 -14.07
CA GLY A 56 0.80 13.18 -14.13
C GLY A 56 0.26 12.11 -15.09
N GLN A 57 1.00 11.77 -16.14
CA GLN A 57 0.64 10.71 -17.09
C GLN A 57 0.78 9.33 -16.47
N ASP A 58 1.89 9.08 -15.76
CA ASP A 58 2.09 7.81 -15.06
C ASP A 58 1.05 7.60 -13.96
N LEU A 59 0.71 8.67 -13.20
CA LEU A 59 -0.37 8.61 -12.23
C LEU A 59 -1.73 8.29 -12.89
N ALA A 60 -2.01 8.85 -14.06
CA ALA A 60 -3.23 8.58 -14.80
C ALA A 60 -3.29 7.10 -15.24
N HIS A 61 -2.18 6.58 -15.73
CA HIS A 61 -2.02 5.18 -16.11
C HIS A 61 -2.23 4.24 -14.90
N ASP A 62 -1.51 4.46 -13.80
CA ASP A 62 -1.57 3.64 -12.60
C ASP A 62 -2.96 3.63 -11.93
N LEU A 63 -3.67 4.75 -12.01
CA LEU A 63 -5.01 4.89 -11.44
C LEU A 63 -6.13 4.44 -12.39
N GLY A 64 -5.82 4.20 -13.67
CA GLY A 64 -6.82 3.87 -14.69
C GLY A 64 -7.81 5.01 -14.94
N VAL A 65 -7.39 6.27 -14.87
CA VAL A 65 -8.25 7.45 -15.07
C VAL A 65 -7.64 8.44 -16.06
N GLY A 66 -8.44 9.37 -16.57
CA GLY A 66 -7.95 10.42 -17.48
C GLY A 66 -7.06 11.45 -16.79
N LEU A 67 -6.12 12.04 -17.53
CA LEU A 67 -5.17 13.06 -17.04
C LEU A 67 -5.86 14.26 -16.38
N GLY A 68 -7.01 14.71 -16.91
CA GLY A 68 -7.80 15.80 -16.31
C GLY A 68 -8.30 15.45 -14.90
N THR A 69 -8.68 14.18 -14.67
CA THR A 69 -9.09 13.70 -13.35
C THR A 69 -7.90 13.73 -12.37
N VAL A 70 -6.72 13.25 -12.81
CA VAL A 70 -5.49 13.30 -12.01
C VAL A 70 -5.12 14.73 -11.67
N THR A 71 -5.18 15.64 -12.64
CA THR A 71 -4.92 17.06 -12.42
C THR A 71 -5.78 17.62 -11.29
N GLY A 72 -7.10 17.37 -11.33
CA GLY A 72 -8.00 17.84 -10.27
C GLY A 72 -7.76 17.19 -8.90
N ILE A 73 -7.35 15.91 -8.86
CA ILE A 73 -6.96 15.24 -7.60
C ILE A 73 -5.69 15.87 -7.04
N VAL A 74 -4.67 16.04 -7.87
CA VAL A 74 -3.38 16.61 -7.47
C VAL A 74 -3.54 18.08 -7.03
N ASP A 75 -4.37 18.88 -7.71
CA ASP A 75 -4.65 20.27 -7.31
C ASP A 75 -5.19 20.34 -5.86
N ARG A 76 -6.10 19.46 -5.52
CA ARG A 76 -6.64 19.35 -4.15
C ARG A 76 -5.58 18.90 -3.14
N LEU A 77 -4.73 17.94 -3.51
CA LEU A 77 -3.63 17.50 -2.64
C LEU A 77 -2.58 18.59 -2.44
N VAL A 78 -2.30 19.41 -3.46
CA VAL A 78 -1.46 20.61 -3.35
C VAL A 78 -2.11 21.64 -2.42
N SER A 79 -3.41 21.90 -2.54
CA SER A 79 -4.11 22.82 -1.64
C SER A 79 -4.15 22.34 -0.19
N HIS A 80 -4.06 21.05 0.05
CA HIS A 80 -3.91 20.46 1.37
C HIS A 80 -2.44 20.42 1.85
N GLY A 81 -1.49 20.86 1.02
CA GLY A 81 -0.06 20.86 1.35
C GLY A 81 0.59 19.46 1.41
N LEU A 82 -0.06 18.44 0.88
CA LEU A 82 0.40 17.03 0.97
C LEU A 82 1.33 16.63 -0.18
N VAL A 83 1.19 17.29 -1.32
CA VAL A 83 2.05 17.06 -2.50
C VAL A 83 2.54 18.39 -3.06
N SER A 84 3.66 18.34 -3.77
CA SER A 84 4.22 19.44 -4.54
C SER A 84 4.35 19.04 -6.01
N ARG A 85 4.40 20.06 -6.88
CA ARG A 85 4.70 19.92 -8.31
C ARG A 85 6.00 20.64 -8.63
N HIS A 86 6.82 19.99 -9.43
CA HIS A 86 8.05 20.59 -9.96
C HIS A 86 8.25 20.19 -11.43
N GLU A 87 9.12 20.86 -12.12
CA GLU A 87 9.52 20.51 -13.47
C GLU A 87 10.45 19.29 -13.45
N ASP A 88 10.29 18.39 -14.42
CA ASP A 88 11.23 17.31 -14.58
C ASP A 88 12.60 17.89 -14.97
N PRO A 89 13.70 17.49 -14.31
CA PRO A 89 15.03 18.02 -14.59
C PRO A 89 15.52 17.71 -16.01
N ASN A 90 15.00 16.65 -16.65
CA ASN A 90 15.39 16.23 -17.99
C ASN A 90 14.45 16.73 -19.10
N ASP A 91 13.16 16.98 -18.76
CA ASP A 91 12.18 17.53 -19.69
C ASP A 91 11.23 18.51 -18.98
N ARG A 92 11.48 19.82 -19.13
CA ARG A 92 10.68 20.88 -18.53
C ARG A 92 9.21 20.92 -18.94
N ARG A 93 8.82 20.18 -19.99
CA ARG A 93 7.43 20.03 -20.41
C ARG A 93 6.67 19.06 -19.51
N VAL A 94 7.38 18.19 -18.80
CA VAL A 94 6.83 17.22 -17.87
C VAL A 94 6.77 17.81 -16.47
N ARG A 95 5.59 17.77 -15.87
CA ARG A 95 5.38 18.11 -14.46
C ARG A 95 5.38 16.84 -13.62
N ARG A 96 6.24 16.82 -12.63
CA ARG A 96 6.31 15.74 -11.64
C ARG A 96 5.59 16.12 -10.37
N VAL A 97 5.06 15.12 -9.70
CA VAL A 97 4.35 15.22 -8.43
C VAL A 97 5.10 14.36 -7.41
N GLU A 98 5.30 14.91 -6.22
CA GLU A 98 5.94 14.22 -5.11
C GLU A 98 5.28 14.58 -3.78
N LEU A 99 5.51 13.77 -2.75
CA LEU A 99 5.05 14.07 -1.40
C LEU A 99 5.84 15.25 -0.82
N THR A 100 5.11 16.13 -0.12
CA THR A 100 5.75 17.09 0.79
C THR A 100 6.14 16.39 2.09
N PRO A 101 6.93 17.02 2.97
CA PRO A 101 7.17 16.51 4.33
C PRO A 101 5.87 16.26 5.12
N ALA A 102 4.81 17.03 4.86
CA ALA A 102 3.50 16.80 5.47
C ALA A 102 2.80 15.55 4.89
N GLY A 103 2.91 15.32 3.58
CA GLY A 103 2.42 14.12 2.94
C GLY A 103 3.15 12.86 3.42
N THR A 104 4.46 12.92 3.58
CA THR A 104 5.27 11.82 4.12
C THR A 104 4.85 11.49 5.55
N ARG A 105 4.73 12.49 6.43
CA ARG A 105 4.24 12.27 7.81
C ARG A 105 2.85 11.64 7.86
N LEU A 106 1.93 12.04 7.00
CA LEU A 106 0.61 11.42 6.94
C LEU A 106 0.69 9.92 6.62
N ILE A 107 1.56 9.53 5.68
CA ILE A 107 1.77 8.10 5.35
C ILE A 107 2.40 7.35 6.53
N GLU A 108 3.38 7.95 7.20
CA GLU A 108 4.00 7.37 8.40
C GLU A 108 2.96 7.15 9.52
N GLU A 109 2.13 8.15 9.81
CA GLU A 109 1.03 8.03 10.79
C GLU A 109 0.03 6.92 10.46
N ILE A 110 -0.30 6.76 9.15
CA ILE A 110 -1.17 5.69 8.68
C ILE A 110 -0.53 4.32 8.90
N ASN A 111 0.74 4.18 8.55
CA ASN A 111 1.50 2.95 8.71
C ASN A 111 1.70 2.60 10.19
N ASP A 112 2.07 3.57 11.01
CA ASP A 112 2.29 3.38 12.44
C ASP A 112 1.02 2.96 13.17
N ALA A 113 -0.10 3.58 12.84
CA ALA A 113 -1.38 3.19 13.43
C ALA A 113 -1.77 1.74 13.06
N GLY A 114 -1.50 1.31 11.82
CA GLY A 114 -1.68 -0.07 11.38
C GLY A 114 -0.79 -1.04 12.14
N LEU A 115 0.50 -0.70 12.28
CA LEU A 115 1.48 -1.50 12.99
C LEU A 115 1.18 -1.61 14.50
N GLN A 116 0.83 -0.51 15.16
CA GLN A 116 0.45 -0.51 16.58
C GLN A 116 -0.77 -1.39 16.84
N HIS A 117 -1.71 -1.39 15.92
CA HIS A 117 -2.90 -2.20 16.02
C HIS A 117 -2.60 -3.69 15.87
N PHE A 118 -1.80 -4.02 14.86
CA PHE A 118 -1.32 -5.38 14.64
C PHE A 118 -0.50 -5.87 15.85
N ARG A 119 0.36 -5.01 16.39
CA ARG A 119 1.14 -5.30 17.62
C ARG A 119 0.23 -5.65 18.79
N ARG A 120 -0.83 -4.88 19.05
CA ARG A 120 -1.77 -5.17 20.13
C ARG A 120 -2.43 -6.55 19.99
N ILE A 121 -2.76 -6.97 18.78
CA ILE A 121 -3.30 -8.32 18.55
C ILE A 121 -2.23 -9.36 18.86
N MET A 122 -0.99 -9.17 18.40
CA MET A 122 0.10 -10.09 18.65
C MET A 122 0.42 -10.24 20.14
N GLU A 123 0.27 -9.19 20.96
CA GLU A 123 0.47 -9.25 22.41
C GLU A 123 -0.52 -10.19 23.14
N HIS A 124 -1.61 -10.57 22.47
CA HIS A 124 -2.62 -11.53 23.00
C HIS A 124 -2.43 -12.96 22.48
N LEU A 125 -1.43 -13.20 21.63
CA LEU A 125 -1.09 -14.53 21.13
C LEU A 125 -0.10 -15.22 22.05
N ASP A 126 -0.21 -16.56 22.16
CA ASP A 126 0.79 -17.36 22.82
C ASP A 126 2.11 -17.39 22.02
N LEU A 127 3.19 -17.79 22.70
CA LEU A 127 4.54 -17.75 22.13
C LEU A 127 4.71 -18.69 20.92
N ASP A 128 4.02 -19.84 20.91
CA ASP A 128 4.15 -20.80 19.82
C ASP A 128 3.44 -20.30 18.56
N THR A 129 2.27 -19.68 18.72
CA THR A 129 1.57 -18.98 17.63
C THR A 129 2.40 -17.81 17.08
N LEU A 130 3.08 -17.03 17.95
CA LEU A 130 3.96 -15.95 17.50
C LEU A 130 5.17 -16.48 16.71
N ARG A 131 5.78 -17.58 17.14
CA ARG A 131 6.88 -18.22 16.40
C ARG A 131 6.44 -18.73 15.04
N ALA A 132 5.26 -19.35 14.98
CA ALA A 132 4.68 -19.81 13.71
C ALA A 132 4.40 -18.62 12.76
N LEU A 133 3.83 -17.54 13.28
CA LEU A 133 3.56 -16.32 12.52
C LEU A 133 4.85 -15.68 11.97
N ASP A 134 5.89 -15.56 12.80
CA ASP A 134 7.20 -15.03 12.38
C ASP A 134 7.79 -15.87 11.24
N HIS A 135 7.78 -17.21 11.38
CA HIS A 135 8.26 -18.10 10.33
C HIS A 135 7.48 -17.93 9.02
N VAL A 136 6.16 -17.97 9.09
CA VAL A 136 5.28 -17.86 7.90
C VAL A 136 5.43 -16.49 7.22
N THR A 137 5.50 -15.42 8.00
CA THR A 137 5.62 -14.05 7.46
C THR A 137 6.97 -13.86 6.75
N ARG A 138 8.06 -14.40 7.29
CA ARG A 138 9.36 -14.39 6.61
C ARG A 138 9.31 -15.16 5.30
N ARG A 139 8.72 -16.36 5.31
CA ARG A 139 8.63 -17.17 4.09
C ARG A 139 7.76 -16.52 3.01
N LEU A 140 6.65 -15.90 3.40
CA LEU A 140 5.80 -15.14 2.46
C LEU A 140 6.56 -13.98 1.82
N ARG A 141 7.38 -13.27 2.60
CA ARG A 141 8.21 -12.17 2.09
C ARG A 141 9.22 -12.66 1.07
N GLU A 142 9.97 -13.74 1.38
CA GLU A 142 10.94 -14.34 0.47
C GLU A 142 10.29 -14.71 -0.87
N VAL A 143 9.16 -15.40 -0.84
CA VAL A 143 8.42 -15.78 -2.06
C VAL A 143 7.93 -14.54 -2.84
N ALA A 144 7.47 -13.52 -2.14
CA ALA A 144 7.02 -12.28 -2.79
C ALA A 144 8.20 -11.56 -3.47
N GLU A 145 9.37 -11.54 -2.85
CA GLU A 145 10.60 -10.97 -3.43
C GLU A 145 11.05 -11.76 -4.66
N GLU A 146 11.02 -13.10 -4.60
CA GLU A 146 11.32 -13.99 -5.74
C GLU A 146 10.38 -13.70 -6.93
N LEU A 147 9.07 -13.55 -6.71
CA LEU A 147 8.08 -13.27 -7.75
C LEU A 147 8.21 -11.87 -8.38
N HIS A 148 8.81 -10.92 -7.67
CA HIS A 148 9.01 -9.54 -8.16
C HIS A 148 10.40 -9.30 -8.74
N SER A 149 11.30 -10.27 -8.67
CA SER A 149 12.61 -10.19 -9.30
C SER A 149 12.47 -10.32 -10.82
N PRO A 150 13.02 -9.38 -11.64
CA PRO A 150 12.82 -9.35 -13.09
C PRO A 150 13.46 -10.53 -13.86
N ASP A 151 14.25 -11.38 -13.18
CA ASP A 151 14.93 -12.52 -13.79
C ASP A 151 14.08 -13.82 -13.90
N ALA A 152 12.85 -13.85 -13.39
CA ALA A 152 11.99 -15.04 -13.44
C ALA A 152 11.26 -15.22 -14.81
N SER A 153 11.53 -14.41 -15.82
CA SER A 153 10.80 -14.43 -17.10
C SER A 153 11.56 -15.14 -18.25
N HIS A 154 12.63 -15.86 -17.96
CA HIS A 154 13.35 -16.64 -19.00
C HIS A 154 13.70 -18.05 -18.50
N THR A 155 12.72 -18.96 -18.48
CA THR A 155 12.97 -20.40 -18.67
C THR A 155 11.69 -21.06 -19.18
#